data_de4db2202e0a7d9216f3f12c79a041b4
#
_entry.id   de4db2202e0a7d9216f3f12c79a041b4
#
_cell.length_a   1.000
_cell.length_b   1.000
_cell.length_c   1.000
_cell.angle_alpha   90.00
_cell.angle_beta   90.00
_cell.angle_gamma   90.00
#
_symmetry.space_group_name_H-M   'P 1'
#
loop_
_entity.id
_entity.type
_entity.pdbx_description
1 polymer ?
#
loop_
_entity_poly.entity_id
_entity_poly.type
_entity_poly.pdbx_seq_one_letter_code
_entity_poly.pdbx_strand_id
1 'polypeptide(L)'
;MSPNDGPNIIGSDELILLTGATGFIGTRLVQTLVDRGFRNLRCFARPSSQSEKFEGVLRLARNGYRIEMFKGNLLSREDCSAATKDVKVIYHLAAGRGEKSFPDAFMNSVVTTRNLIEAALDHKILKRFVNVSSFAVYSNCQKANRKLLDESCPLEEHPELRGDAYSFAKVNQDGIVAEYGEKYGMPFVTLRPGAVYGPGNLPITGRVGISSFGIFLHLGGSNRIPFSYVDNCAEAIALAGLIPGIDGEVFNVMDDDLPTSRDFLRLYKRNVKQFRSFPLPRSVSYVLCYLWERYADWSKGQLPNSFNRRKWHSFWKKTNYTNAKLKTRVGWTQRVPTREALQRYFEACRAGENRA
;
A
#
# COMPACT_ATOMS: atom_id res chain seq x y z
N MET A 1 -25.40 7.98 16.78
CA MET A 1 -24.13 8.68 16.53
C MET A 1 -23.14 7.65 16.00
N SER A 2 -22.61 7.86 14.82
CA SER A 2 -21.53 7.02 14.29
C SER A 2 -20.28 7.20 15.17
N PRO A 3 -19.46 6.17 15.44
CA PRO A 3 -18.25 6.32 16.26
C PRO A 3 -17.23 7.32 15.68
N ASN A 4 -17.50 7.90 14.52
CA ASN A 4 -16.64 8.83 13.78
C ASN A 4 -17.02 10.31 13.89
N ASP A 5 -17.97 10.69 14.76
CA ASP A 5 -18.43 12.08 14.94
C ASP A 5 -17.59 12.90 15.93
N GLY A 6 -16.41 12.39 16.31
CA GLY A 6 -15.44 13.16 17.09
C GLY A 6 -14.76 14.27 16.28
N PRO A 7 -14.22 15.31 16.94
CA PRO A 7 -13.55 16.41 16.23
C PRO A 7 -12.31 15.90 15.48
N ASN A 8 -12.22 16.22 14.19
CA ASN A 8 -11.01 16.00 13.40
C ASN A 8 -9.88 16.92 13.90
N ILE A 9 -8.61 16.51 13.67
CA ILE A 9 -7.43 17.34 14.01
C ILE A 9 -7.31 18.60 13.17
N ILE A 10 -8.06 18.68 12.04
CA ILE A 10 -8.12 19.82 11.12
C ILE A 10 -9.58 20.12 10.74
N GLY A 11 -9.83 21.38 10.38
CA GLY A 11 -11.09 21.81 9.78
C GLY A 11 -11.20 21.44 8.29
N SER A 12 -12.42 21.52 7.75
CA SER A 12 -12.73 21.14 6.36
C SER A 12 -12.03 22.00 5.30
N ASP A 13 -11.64 23.22 5.65
CA ASP A 13 -11.04 24.21 4.75
C ASP A 13 -9.50 24.29 4.89
N GLU A 14 -8.92 23.57 5.86
CA GLU A 14 -7.48 23.49 6.02
C GLU A 14 -6.84 22.66 4.90
N LEU A 15 -5.66 23.06 4.46
CA LEU A 15 -5.01 22.49 3.29
C LEU A 15 -4.43 21.09 3.60
N ILE A 16 -4.80 20.13 2.77
CA ILE A 16 -4.30 18.75 2.77
C ILE A 16 -3.47 18.54 1.52
N LEU A 17 -2.25 18.00 1.70
CA LEU A 17 -1.40 17.56 0.59
C LEU A 17 -1.51 16.06 0.39
N LEU A 18 -1.73 15.62 -0.86
CA LEU A 18 -1.71 14.22 -1.25
C LEU A 18 -0.61 13.97 -2.28
N THR A 19 0.38 13.16 -1.96
CA THR A 19 1.32 12.64 -2.96
C THR A 19 0.83 11.30 -3.48
N GLY A 20 1.05 11.03 -4.76
CA GLY A 20 0.51 9.83 -5.38
C GLY A 20 -1.02 9.86 -5.60
N ALA A 21 -1.63 11.03 -5.62
CA ALA A 21 -3.07 11.25 -5.80
C ALA A 21 -3.64 10.65 -7.09
N THR A 22 -2.84 10.53 -8.15
CA THR A 22 -3.22 9.90 -9.44
C THR A 22 -3.07 8.38 -9.44
N GLY A 23 -2.57 7.80 -8.35
CA GLY A 23 -2.40 6.36 -8.20
C GLY A 23 -3.69 5.64 -7.88
N PHE A 24 -3.64 4.31 -7.88
CA PHE A 24 -4.79 3.43 -7.64
C PHE A 24 -5.51 3.69 -6.31
N ILE A 25 -4.76 3.84 -5.20
CA ILE A 25 -5.32 4.19 -3.89
C ILE A 25 -5.59 5.70 -3.82
N GLY A 26 -4.69 6.52 -4.38
CA GLY A 26 -4.74 7.98 -4.26
C GLY A 26 -6.02 8.60 -4.82
N THR A 27 -6.49 8.15 -5.98
CA THR A 27 -7.75 8.62 -6.57
C THR A 27 -8.95 8.33 -5.68
N ARG A 28 -8.98 7.17 -5.02
CA ARG A 28 -10.03 6.80 -4.07
C ARG A 28 -9.94 7.62 -2.78
N LEU A 29 -8.71 7.89 -2.31
CA LEU A 29 -8.50 8.73 -1.13
C LEU A 29 -8.97 10.16 -1.36
N VAL A 30 -8.68 10.75 -2.53
CA VAL A 30 -9.21 12.10 -2.87
C VAL A 30 -10.73 12.08 -2.84
N GLN A 31 -11.37 11.09 -3.47
CA GLN A 31 -12.84 10.94 -3.42
C GLN A 31 -13.35 10.84 -1.98
N THR A 32 -12.71 10.00 -1.17
CA THR A 32 -13.09 9.79 0.23
C THR A 32 -13.01 11.08 1.05
N LEU A 33 -11.96 11.89 0.86
CA LEU A 33 -11.80 13.17 1.56
C LEU A 33 -12.85 14.20 1.10
N VAL A 34 -13.14 14.25 -0.19
CA VAL A 34 -14.21 15.10 -0.76
C VAL A 34 -15.59 14.71 -0.19
N ASP A 35 -15.90 13.41 -0.15
CA ASP A 35 -17.15 12.88 0.39
C ASP A 35 -17.30 13.12 1.90
N ARG A 36 -16.18 13.28 2.62
CA ARG A 36 -16.11 13.68 4.02
C ARG A 36 -16.17 15.20 4.24
N GLY A 37 -16.28 16.00 3.15
CA GLY A 37 -16.45 17.43 3.21
C GLY A 37 -15.15 18.25 3.25
N PHE A 38 -13.96 17.61 3.09
CA PHE A 38 -12.71 18.36 3.00
C PHE A 38 -12.59 19.04 1.64
N ARG A 39 -12.42 20.38 1.67
CA ARG A 39 -12.62 21.24 0.50
C ARG A 39 -11.34 21.76 -0.11
N ASN A 40 -10.21 21.65 0.59
CA ASN A 40 -8.95 22.26 0.18
C ASN A 40 -7.85 21.18 0.06
N LEU A 41 -7.68 20.65 -1.16
CA LEU A 41 -6.79 19.55 -1.44
C LEU A 41 -5.72 19.96 -2.46
N ARG A 42 -4.45 19.75 -2.13
CA ARG A 42 -3.32 19.88 -3.05
C ARG A 42 -2.84 18.50 -3.45
N CYS A 43 -2.98 18.17 -4.72
CA CYS A 43 -2.58 16.88 -5.29
C CYS A 43 -1.23 17.00 -5.97
N PHE A 44 -0.18 16.45 -5.37
CA PHE A 44 1.16 16.44 -5.95
C PHE A 44 1.27 15.39 -7.04
N ALA A 45 1.69 15.81 -8.24
CA ALA A 45 1.88 14.95 -9.39
C ALA A 45 3.21 15.23 -10.08
N ARG A 46 3.83 14.18 -10.64
CA ARG A 46 5.00 14.36 -11.49
C ARG A 46 4.60 15.07 -12.79
N PRO A 47 5.50 15.87 -13.41
CA PRO A 47 5.21 16.53 -14.68
C PRO A 47 4.79 15.55 -15.79
N SER A 48 5.34 14.32 -15.78
CA SER A 48 5.01 13.24 -16.72
C SER A 48 3.71 12.49 -16.42
N SER A 49 2.97 12.87 -15.36
CA SER A 49 1.70 12.19 -15.02
C SER A 49 0.64 12.47 -16.08
N GLN A 50 -0.03 11.40 -16.54
CA GLN A 50 -1.08 11.50 -17.57
C GLN A 50 -2.23 12.38 -17.09
N SER A 51 -2.63 13.35 -17.91
CA SER A 51 -3.70 14.31 -17.62
C SER A 51 -5.07 13.65 -17.41
N GLU A 52 -5.38 12.57 -18.13
CA GLU A 52 -6.67 11.89 -18.07
C GLU A 52 -7.04 11.34 -16.68
N LYS A 53 -6.05 10.76 -15.97
CA LYS A 53 -6.27 10.29 -14.59
C LYS A 53 -6.56 11.42 -13.62
N PHE A 54 -6.12 12.59 -13.99
CA PHE A 54 -6.27 13.81 -13.22
C PHE A 54 -7.60 14.50 -13.48
N GLU A 55 -8.08 14.50 -14.70
CA GLU A 55 -9.40 15.05 -15.03
C GLU A 55 -10.49 14.39 -14.20
N GLY A 56 -10.37 13.06 -13.95
CA GLY A 56 -11.26 12.34 -13.06
C GLY A 56 -11.26 12.93 -11.63
N VAL A 57 -10.09 13.30 -11.10
CA VAL A 57 -9.94 13.90 -9.77
C VAL A 57 -10.46 15.33 -9.76
N LEU A 58 -10.16 16.14 -10.79
CA LEU A 58 -10.64 17.51 -10.89
C LEU A 58 -12.18 17.60 -11.05
N ARG A 59 -12.81 16.63 -11.72
CA ARG A 59 -14.28 16.53 -11.80
C ARG A 59 -14.97 16.34 -10.44
N LEU A 60 -14.22 15.93 -9.41
CA LEU A 60 -14.72 15.84 -8.04
C LEU A 60 -14.83 17.22 -7.39
N ALA A 61 -14.17 18.23 -7.93
CA ALA A 61 -14.30 19.60 -7.47
C ALA A 61 -15.73 20.11 -7.72
N ARG A 62 -16.53 20.14 -6.66
CA ARG A 62 -17.88 20.75 -6.66
C ARG A 62 -17.76 22.24 -6.34
N ASN A 63 -18.82 23.00 -6.54
CA ASN A 63 -18.85 24.42 -6.14
C ASN A 63 -18.41 24.58 -4.68
N GLY A 64 -17.37 25.40 -4.45
CA GLY A 64 -16.78 25.64 -3.14
C GLY A 64 -15.63 24.67 -2.74
N TYR A 65 -15.25 23.72 -3.60
CA TYR A 65 -14.07 22.85 -3.38
C TYR A 65 -12.88 23.36 -4.19
N ARG A 66 -11.73 23.47 -3.55
CA ARG A 66 -10.44 23.77 -4.19
C ARG A 66 -9.61 22.51 -4.25
N ILE A 67 -9.57 21.87 -5.41
CA ILE A 67 -8.66 20.76 -5.70
C ILE A 67 -7.59 21.29 -6.65
N GLU A 68 -6.40 21.51 -6.10
CA GLU A 68 -5.24 22.06 -6.82
C GLU A 68 -4.34 20.92 -7.29
N MET A 69 -3.90 20.98 -8.57
CA MET A 69 -2.82 20.14 -9.05
C MET A 69 -1.50 20.86 -8.90
N PHE A 70 -0.61 20.34 -8.06
CA PHE A 70 0.76 20.80 -7.96
C PHE A 70 1.68 19.87 -8.77
N LYS A 71 2.25 20.39 -9.86
CA LYS A 71 3.23 19.66 -10.68
C LYS A 71 4.63 19.89 -10.14
N GLY A 72 5.34 18.82 -9.77
CA GLY A 72 6.69 18.92 -9.22
C GLY A 72 7.40 17.57 -9.14
N ASN A 73 8.63 17.62 -8.65
CA ASN A 73 9.48 16.46 -8.43
C ASN A 73 9.84 16.36 -6.94
N LEU A 74 9.46 15.27 -6.28
CA LEU A 74 9.80 15.04 -4.86
C LEU A 74 11.31 14.87 -4.59
N LEU A 75 12.12 14.76 -5.63
CA LEU A 75 13.58 14.83 -5.51
C LEU A 75 14.09 16.29 -5.44
N SER A 76 13.29 17.29 -5.86
CA SER A 76 13.60 18.72 -5.70
C SER A 76 13.14 19.19 -4.33
N ARG A 77 14.05 19.79 -3.55
CA ARG A 77 13.73 20.40 -2.25
C ARG A 77 12.86 21.65 -2.41
N GLU A 78 13.09 22.39 -3.48
CA GLU A 78 12.31 23.59 -3.82
C GLU A 78 10.85 23.23 -4.10
N ASP A 79 10.60 22.18 -4.91
CA ASP A 79 9.26 21.69 -5.20
C ASP A 79 8.57 21.17 -3.93
N CYS A 80 9.30 20.45 -3.07
CA CYS A 80 8.79 19.97 -1.79
C CYS A 80 8.42 21.13 -0.87
N SER A 81 9.27 22.16 -0.76
CA SER A 81 9.00 23.35 0.05
C SER A 81 7.76 24.13 -0.45
N ALA A 82 7.67 24.35 -1.76
CA ALA A 82 6.50 25.00 -2.36
C ALA A 82 5.21 24.18 -2.16
N ALA A 83 5.32 22.84 -2.31
CA ALA A 83 4.15 21.95 -2.17
C ALA A 83 3.64 21.86 -0.73
N THR A 84 4.52 21.95 0.28
CA THR A 84 4.16 21.82 1.70
C THR A 84 3.76 23.13 2.37
N LYS A 85 3.87 24.26 1.65
CA LYS A 85 3.45 25.56 2.17
C LYS A 85 1.98 25.56 2.55
N ASP A 86 1.67 26.01 3.77
CA ASP A 86 0.34 26.10 4.39
C ASP A 86 -0.36 24.75 4.66
N VAL A 87 0.32 23.63 4.43
CA VAL A 87 -0.23 22.28 4.58
C VAL A 87 -0.31 21.87 6.06
N LYS A 88 -1.48 21.35 6.46
CA LYS A 88 -1.72 20.82 7.82
C LYS A 88 -1.59 19.31 7.90
N VAL A 89 -2.04 18.59 6.89
CA VAL A 89 -1.96 17.12 6.82
C VAL A 89 -1.37 16.70 5.49
N ILE A 90 -0.44 15.74 5.53
CA ILE A 90 0.15 15.13 4.34
C ILE A 90 -0.24 13.67 4.28
N TYR A 91 -0.88 13.25 3.20
CA TYR A 91 -1.05 11.84 2.86
C TYR A 91 0.01 11.45 1.84
N HIS A 92 1.00 10.67 2.29
CA HIS A 92 2.14 10.29 1.45
C HIS A 92 1.96 8.87 0.90
N LEU A 93 1.44 8.78 -0.33
CA LEU A 93 1.24 7.53 -1.07
C LEU A 93 2.28 7.34 -2.19
N ALA A 94 3.02 8.38 -2.54
CA ALA A 94 4.04 8.29 -3.58
C ALA A 94 5.15 7.33 -3.14
N ALA A 95 5.46 6.37 -4.01
CA ALA A 95 6.57 5.45 -3.87
C ALA A 95 6.99 4.93 -5.24
N GLY A 96 8.25 4.54 -5.38
CA GLY A 96 8.72 3.79 -6.54
C GLY A 96 8.00 2.44 -6.63
N ARG A 97 7.23 2.24 -7.69
CA ARG A 97 6.53 0.98 -7.96
C ARG A 97 6.94 0.43 -9.30
N GLY A 98 7.37 -0.84 -9.32
CA GLY A 98 7.89 -1.47 -10.53
C GLY A 98 9.38 -1.16 -10.80
N GLU A 99 10.06 -0.53 -9.85
CA GLU A 99 11.51 -0.32 -9.93
C GLU A 99 12.24 -1.66 -9.95
N LYS A 100 13.21 -1.77 -10.87
CA LYS A 100 14.01 -2.98 -11.06
C LYS A 100 15.30 -2.98 -10.24
N SER A 101 15.77 -1.79 -9.83
CA SER A 101 17.00 -1.62 -9.07
C SER A 101 16.73 -1.11 -7.66
N PHE A 102 17.57 -1.51 -6.70
CA PHE A 102 17.53 -0.99 -5.33
C PHE A 102 17.83 0.52 -5.28
N PRO A 103 18.85 1.07 -5.99
CA PRO A 103 19.09 2.50 -6.02
C PRO A 103 17.89 3.33 -6.49
N ASP A 104 17.23 2.93 -7.58
CA ASP A 104 16.06 3.66 -8.09
C ASP A 104 14.91 3.61 -7.09
N ALA A 105 14.66 2.44 -6.50
CA ALA A 105 13.62 2.28 -5.48
C ALA A 105 13.93 3.12 -4.23
N PHE A 106 15.20 3.21 -3.82
CA PHE A 106 15.64 4.06 -2.71
C PHE A 106 15.43 5.54 -3.03
N MET A 107 15.88 6.00 -4.18
CA MET A 107 15.71 7.40 -4.60
C MET A 107 14.22 7.78 -4.66
N ASN A 108 13.41 6.97 -5.34
CA ASN A 108 12.00 7.28 -5.61
C ASN A 108 11.05 7.05 -4.41
N SER A 109 11.51 6.44 -3.33
CA SER A 109 10.69 6.23 -2.13
C SER A 109 11.32 6.85 -0.89
N VAL A 110 12.60 6.60 -0.62
CA VAL A 110 13.23 7.00 0.64
C VAL A 110 13.69 8.46 0.60
N VAL A 111 14.44 8.84 -0.44
CA VAL A 111 14.92 10.21 -0.61
C VAL A 111 13.76 11.18 -0.81
N THR A 112 12.80 10.81 -1.64
CA THR A 112 11.58 11.62 -1.86
C THR A 112 10.78 11.82 -0.56
N THR A 113 10.67 10.79 0.29
CA THR A 113 10.01 10.90 1.60
C THR A 113 10.77 11.83 2.53
N ARG A 114 12.10 11.72 2.58
CA ARG A 114 12.94 12.61 3.39
C ARG A 114 12.77 14.06 2.98
N ASN A 115 12.92 14.38 1.69
CA ASN A 115 12.78 15.76 1.20
C ASN A 115 11.40 16.35 1.54
N LEU A 116 10.35 15.56 1.43
CA LEU A 116 8.99 16.01 1.74
C LEU A 116 8.79 16.27 3.23
N ILE A 117 9.33 15.40 4.10
CA ILE A 117 9.29 15.57 5.56
C ILE A 117 10.06 16.81 5.98
N GLU A 118 11.31 16.96 5.53
CA GLU A 118 12.16 18.11 5.86
C GLU A 118 11.45 19.43 5.47
N ALA A 119 10.96 19.52 4.24
CA ALA A 119 10.22 20.68 3.76
C ALA A 119 8.95 20.99 4.58
N ALA A 120 8.22 19.95 5.01
CA ALA A 120 7.02 20.14 5.81
C ALA A 120 7.32 20.61 7.23
N LEU A 121 8.42 20.13 7.83
CA LEU A 121 8.87 20.51 9.19
C LEU A 121 9.36 21.95 9.24
N ASP A 122 10.00 22.45 8.18
CA ASP A 122 10.47 23.85 8.09
C ASP A 122 9.32 24.85 8.26
N HIS A 123 8.10 24.52 7.85
CA HIS A 123 6.92 25.37 8.00
C HIS A 123 6.32 25.36 9.43
N LYS A 124 6.67 24.41 10.30
CA LYS A 124 6.24 24.28 11.72
C LYS A 124 4.73 24.28 11.96
N ILE A 125 3.93 23.88 10.96
CA ILE A 125 2.46 23.90 11.03
C ILE A 125 1.82 22.54 10.77
N LEU A 126 2.65 21.53 10.48
CA LEU A 126 2.18 20.17 10.17
C LEU A 126 1.47 19.57 11.40
N LYS A 127 0.25 19.08 11.20
CA LYS A 127 -0.55 18.40 12.22
C LYS A 127 -0.42 16.89 12.13
N ARG A 128 -0.19 16.33 10.92
CA ARG A 128 0.05 14.90 10.72
C ARG A 128 0.66 14.58 9.38
N PHE A 129 1.63 13.66 9.41
CA PHE A 129 2.20 12.98 8.25
C PHE A 129 1.67 11.54 8.21
N VAL A 130 0.85 11.22 7.21
CA VAL A 130 0.31 9.86 7.02
C VAL A 130 1.17 9.11 6.02
N ASN A 131 1.97 8.17 6.52
CA ASN A 131 2.80 7.30 5.69
C ASN A 131 2.02 6.07 5.23
N VAL A 132 1.86 5.90 3.93
CA VAL A 132 1.25 4.69 3.37
C VAL A 132 2.33 3.69 2.99
N SER A 133 2.58 2.77 3.90
CA SER A 133 3.53 1.67 3.81
C SER A 133 2.93 0.41 3.14
N SER A 134 3.29 -0.78 3.59
CA SER A 134 2.80 -2.06 3.06
C SER A 134 3.07 -3.21 4.04
N PHE A 135 2.31 -4.31 3.96
CA PHE A 135 2.67 -5.59 4.61
C PHE A 135 4.02 -6.16 4.12
N ALA A 136 4.55 -5.64 3.01
CA ALA A 136 5.85 -6.05 2.51
C ALA A 136 7.01 -5.74 3.47
N VAL A 137 6.81 -4.85 4.45
CA VAL A 137 7.84 -4.49 5.44
C VAL A 137 8.06 -5.56 6.51
N TYR A 138 7.08 -6.44 6.74
CA TYR A 138 7.20 -7.43 7.81
C TYR A 138 8.18 -8.55 7.50
N SER A 139 8.99 -8.92 8.48
CA SER A 139 9.80 -10.12 8.45
C SER A 139 8.97 -11.33 8.85
N ASN A 140 8.76 -12.24 7.90
CA ASN A 140 8.12 -13.54 8.15
C ASN A 140 9.15 -14.67 8.39
N CYS A 141 10.45 -14.35 8.34
CA CYS A 141 11.53 -15.30 8.54
C CYS A 141 11.84 -15.51 10.02
N GLN A 142 11.75 -14.44 10.81
CA GLN A 142 12.09 -14.49 12.22
C GLN A 142 10.93 -15.10 13.04
N LYS A 143 11.28 -16.03 13.93
CA LYS A 143 10.44 -16.73 14.90
C LYS A 143 9.23 -17.45 14.27
N ALA A 144 9.50 -18.67 13.88
CA ALA A 144 8.60 -19.64 13.25
C ALA A 144 7.24 -19.87 13.94
N ASN A 145 7.00 -19.35 15.14
CA ASN A 145 5.86 -19.70 15.95
C ASN A 145 4.74 -18.64 16.03
N ARG A 146 4.90 -17.43 15.49
CA ARG A 146 3.78 -16.49 15.42
C ARG A 146 2.86 -16.86 14.26
N LYS A 147 1.70 -17.42 14.61
CA LYS A 147 0.63 -17.74 13.65
C LYS A 147 -0.17 -16.49 13.23
N LEU A 148 -0.07 -15.41 13.99
CA LEU A 148 -0.80 -14.14 13.78
C LEU A 148 0.20 -13.04 13.43
N LEU A 149 -0.09 -12.31 12.36
CA LEU A 149 0.60 -11.09 11.98
C LEU A 149 -0.24 -9.89 12.44
N ASP A 150 0.31 -9.17 13.39
CA ASP A 150 -0.16 -7.90 13.92
C ASP A 150 0.95 -6.84 13.83
N GLU A 151 0.69 -5.62 14.30
CA GLU A 151 1.61 -4.49 14.23
C GLU A 151 2.86 -4.65 15.11
N SER A 152 2.85 -5.59 16.07
CA SER A 152 4.00 -5.92 16.92
C SER A 152 5.00 -6.89 16.25
N CYS A 153 4.68 -7.38 15.06
CA CYS A 153 5.57 -8.26 14.30
C CYS A 153 6.81 -7.50 13.83
N PRO A 154 8.01 -8.13 13.89
CA PRO A 154 9.23 -7.48 13.49
C PRO A 154 9.24 -7.11 12.01
N LEU A 155 9.88 -5.99 11.68
CA LEU A 155 10.19 -5.60 10.32
C LEU A 155 11.35 -6.44 9.76
N GLU A 156 11.51 -6.44 8.45
CA GLU A 156 12.62 -7.12 7.79
C GLU A 156 13.93 -6.35 8.07
N GLU A 157 14.87 -7.00 8.75
CA GLU A 157 16.16 -6.40 9.11
C GLU A 157 17.13 -6.34 7.91
N HIS A 158 16.98 -7.29 6.97
CA HIS A 158 17.81 -7.41 5.78
C HIS A 158 16.96 -7.39 4.51
N PRO A 159 16.28 -6.24 4.21
CA PRO A 159 15.36 -6.17 3.09
C PRO A 159 16.02 -6.38 1.72
N GLU A 160 17.34 -6.10 1.60
CA GLU A 160 18.14 -6.35 0.40
C GLU A 160 18.22 -7.84 0.04
N LEU A 161 18.22 -8.71 1.04
CA LEU A 161 18.30 -10.17 0.84
C LEU A 161 16.97 -10.78 0.33
N ARG A 162 15.91 -9.99 0.26
CA ARG A 162 14.62 -10.43 -0.27
C ARG A 162 14.59 -10.48 -1.80
N GLY A 163 15.54 -9.81 -2.45
CA GLY A 163 15.59 -9.70 -3.91
C GLY A 163 14.38 -8.93 -4.49
N ASP A 164 13.83 -7.99 -3.72
CA ASP A 164 12.64 -7.20 -4.06
C ASP A 164 12.85 -5.73 -3.70
N ALA A 165 13.09 -4.93 -4.72
CA ALA A 165 13.38 -3.50 -4.59
C ALA A 165 12.23 -2.72 -3.91
N TYR A 166 10.98 -3.14 -4.12
CA TYR A 166 9.82 -2.52 -3.48
C TYR A 166 9.81 -2.72 -1.96
N SER A 167 10.01 -3.97 -1.51
CA SER A 167 10.08 -4.26 -0.06
C SER A 167 11.24 -3.54 0.60
N PHE A 168 12.41 -3.52 -0.05
CA PHE A 168 13.59 -2.78 0.39
C PHE A 168 13.26 -1.30 0.60
N ALA A 169 12.66 -0.66 -0.40
CA ALA A 169 12.31 0.76 -0.32
C ALA A 169 11.27 1.04 0.80
N LYS A 170 10.26 0.19 0.96
CA LYS A 170 9.21 0.38 1.99
C LYS A 170 9.73 0.20 3.42
N VAL A 171 10.64 -0.74 3.65
CA VAL A 171 11.28 -0.88 4.98
C VAL A 171 12.08 0.37 5.34
N ASN A 172 12.91 0.84 4.40
CA ASN A 172 13.70 2.06 4.61
C ASN A 172 12.82 3.32 4.74
N GLN A 173 11.72 3.40 3.98
CA GLN A 173 10.75 4.50 4.10
C GLN A 173 10.10 4.52 5.49
N ASP A 174 9.65 3.38 6.02
CA ASP A 174 9.11 3.28 7.37
C ASP A 174 10.14 3.71 8.43
N GLY A 175 11.40 3.29 8.24
CA GLY A 175 12.50 3.67 9.12
C GLY A 175 12.72 5.17 9.19
N ILE A 176 12.75 5.86 8.04
CA ILE A 176 12.89 7.33 8.01
C ILE A 176 11.71 8.03 8.69
N VAL A 177 10.48 7.62 8.41
CA VAL A 177 9.30 8.23 9.04
C VAL A 177 9.34 8.08 10.56
N ALA A 178 9.71 6.90 11.07
CA ALA A 178 9.87 6.65 12.50
C ALA A 178 11.01 7.49 13.10
N GLU A 179 12.16 7.58 12.42
CA GLU A 179 13.29 8.39 12.83
C GLU A 179 12.94 9.88 12.99
N TYR A 180 12.20 10.45 12.03
CA TYR A 180 11.77 11.85 12.12
C TYR A 180 10.72 12.07 13.20
N GLY A 181 9.85 11.08 13.45
CA GLY A 181 8.95 11.10 14.59
C GLY A 181 9.69 11.14 15.93
N GLU A 182 10.68 10.28 16.10
CA GLU A 182 11.45 10.16 17.34
C GLU A 182 12.39 11.35 17.58
N LYS A 183 13.16 11.74 16.57
CA LYS A 183 14.19 12.78 16.72
C LYS A 183 13.67 14.22 16.69
N TYR A 184 12.64 14.46 15.89
CA TYR A 184 12.13 15.82 15.64
C TYR A 184 10.70 16.04 16.11
N GLY A 185 10.09 15.04 16.77
CA GLY A 185 8.71 15.15 17.26
C GLY A 185 7.67 15.31 16.14
N MET A 186 7.97 14.83 14.91
CA MET A 186 7.04 14.91 13.81
C MET A 186 5.77 14.08 14.12
N PRO A 187 4.57 14.68 14.08
CA PRO A 187 3.35 13.91 14.25
C PRO A 187 3.11 13.03 13.01
N PHE A 188 3.11 11.71 13.18
CA PHE A 188 2.92 10.78 12.07
C PHE A 188 2.03 9.60 12.43
N VAL A 189 1.48 8.96 11.40
CA VAL A 189 0.81 7.65 11.47
C VAL A 189 1.24 6.83 10.26
N THR A 190 1.53 5.55 10.48
CA THR A 190 1.89 4.64 9.40
C THR A 190 0.78 3.61 9.15
N LEU A 191 0.26 3.57 7.93
CA LEU A 191 -0.68 2.55 7.47
C LEU A 191 0.07 1.50 6.67
N ARG A 192 -0.14 0.22 6.99
CA ARG A 192 0.41 -0.93 6.26
C ARG A 192 -0.72 -1.70 5.58
N PRO A 193 -1.09 -1.35 4.35
CA PRO A 193 -2.06 -2.13 3.59
C PRO A 193 -1.54 -3.51 3.23
N GLY A 194 -2.45 -4.48 3.19
CA GLY A 194 -2.20 -5.80 2.65
C GLY A 194 -2.14 -5.80 1.12
N ALA A 195 -2.74 -6.80 0.48
CA ALA A 195 -2.85 -6.85 -0.98
C ALA A 195 -4.05 -6.00 -1.43
N VAL A 196 -3.80 -4.75 -1.83
CA VAL A 196 -4.86 -3.85 -2.26
C VAL A 196 -5.38 -4.25 -3.64
N TYR A 197 -6.69 -4.46 -3.76
CA TYR A 197 -7.37 -4.91 -4.97
C TYR A 197 -8.63 -4.09 -5.26
N GLY A 198 -9.12 -4.17 -6.49
CA GLY A 198 -10.35 -3.49 -6.92
C GLY A 198 -10.28 -3.04 -8.37
N PRO A 199 -11.33 -2.36 -8.88
CA PRO A 199 -11.34 -1.79 -10.22
C PRO A 199 -10.17 -0.81 -10.43
N GLY A 200 -9.31 -1.10 -11.44
CA GLY A 200 -8.08 -0.34 -11.71
C GLY A 200 -6.77 -1.03 -11.27
N ASN A 201 -6.85 -2.16 -10.53
CA ASN A 201 -5.70 -3.01 -10.23
C ASN A 201 -6.12 -4.48 -10.42
N LEU A 202 -6.04 -4.95 -11.64
CA LEU A 202 -6.65 -6.20 -12.10
C LEU A 202 -5.79 -7.47 -11.98
N PRO A 203 -4.44 -7.43 -11.94
CA PRO A 203 -3.63 -8.64 -11.89
C PRO A 203 -3.88 -9.48 -10.63
N ILE A 204 -3.87 -10.80 -10.79
CA ILE A 204 -3.89 -11.74 -9.67
C ILE A 204 -2.63 -11.52 -8.83
N THR A 205 -2.80 -11.32 -7.52
CA THR A 205 -1.67 -11.12 -6.62
C THR A 205 -0.73 -12.35 -6.59
N GLY A 206 0.57 -12.11 -6.55
CA GLY A 206 1.58 -13.18 -6.41
C GLY A 206 1.42 -14.05 -5.16
N ARG A 207 0.60 -13.64 -4.18
CA ARG A 207 0.23 -14.46 -3.02
C ARG A 207 -0.65 -15.67 -3.40
N VAL A 208 -1.34 -15.61 -4.51
CA VAL A 208 -2.09 -16.74 -5.08
C VAL A 208 -1.16 -17.70 -5.80
N GLY A 209 -0.30 -17.16 -6.66
CA GLY A 209 0.61 -17.94 -7.48
C GLY A 209 1.31 -17.09 -8.53
N ILE A 210 1.99 -17.76 -9.43
CA ILE A 210 2.73 -17.13 -10.53
C ILE A 210 2.35 -17.77 -11.86
N SER A 211 2.29 -16.95 -12.90
CA SER A 211 2.11 -17.41 -14.26
C SER A 211 3.49 -17.59 -14.93
N SER A 212 3.72 -18.78 -15.49
CA SER A 212 4.97 -19.10 -16.18
C SER A 212 4.66 -20.03 -17.36
N PHE A 213 5.18 -19.70 -18.55
CA PHE A 213 5.01 -20.49 -19.78
C PHE A 213 3.56 -20.91 -20.06
N GLY A 214 2.60 -19.98 -19.88
CA GLY A 214 1.18 -20.25 -20.13
C GLY A 214 0.47 -21.12 -19.07
N ILE A 215 1.18 -21.47 -18.01
CA ILE A 215 0.66 -22.25 -16.88
C ILE A 215 0.66 -21.40 -15.62
N PHE A 216 -0.41 -21.50 -14.84
CA PHE A 216 -0.49 -20.86 -13.53
C PHE A 216 -0.11 -21.84 -12.42
N LEU A 217 0.99 -21.56 -11.73
CA LEU A 217 1.42 -22.32 -10.55
C LEU A 217 0.73 -21.74 -9.32
N HIS A 218 -0.17 -22.52 -8.73
CA HIS A 218 -0.90 -22.11 -7.52
C HIS A 218 -0.07 -22.44 -6.28
N LEU A 219 0.49 -21.44 -5.63
CA LEU A 219 1.43 -21.53 -4.52
C LEU A 219 0.79 -21.21 -3.16
N GLY A 220 -0.26 -20.40 -3.15
CA GLY A 220 -0.90 -19.93 -1.92
C GLY A 220 -1.68 -20.99 -1.14
N GLY A 221 -2.19 -22.03 -1.82
CA GLY A 221 -2.92 -23.14 -1.20
C GLY A 221 -4.08 -22.68 -0.32
N SER A 222 -4.11 -23.13 0.93
CA SER A 222 -5.13 -22.76 1.93
C SER A 222 -4.77 -21.50 2.76
N ASN A 223 -3.75 -20.72 2.36
CA ASN A 223 -3.41 -19.47 3.04
C ASN A 223 -4.50 -18.44 2.83
N ARG A 224 -4.82 -17.69 3.88
CA ARG A 224 -5.62 -16.47 3.76
C ARG A 224 -4.81 -15.41 3.00
N ILE A 225 -5.48 -14.66 2.13
CA ILE A 225 -4.85 -13.53 1.45
C ILE A 225 -5.23 -12.27 2.22
N PRO A 226 -4.27 -11.46 2.70
CA PRO A 226 -4.58 -10.20 3.40
C PRO A 226 -5.07 -9.16 2.39
N PHE A 227 -6.25 -9.35 1.86
CA PHE A 227 -6.87 -8.43 0.93
C PHE A 227 -7.31 -7.15 1.63
N SER A 228 -7.16 -6.04 0.91
CA SER A 228 -7.68 -4.73 1.29
C SER A 228 -8.38 -4.14 0.06
N TYR A 229 -9.70 -4.09 0.08
CA TYR A 229 -10.44 -3.47 -1.02
C TYR A 229 -10.12 -1.97 -1.09
N VAL A 230 -9.93 -1.45 -2.28
CA VAL A 230 -9.37 -0.10 -2.47
C VAL A 230 -10.18 1.00 -1.77
N ASP A 231 -11.51 0.93 -1.78
CA ASP A 231 -12.36 1.93 -1.11
C ASP A 231 -12.28 1.78 0.42
N ASN A 232 -12.24 0.54 0.95
CA ASN A 232 -12.03 0.27 2.37
C ASN A 232 -10.64 0.74 2.84
N CYS A 233 -9.63 0.55 1.99
CA CYS A 233 -8.26 1.02 2.22
C CYS A 233 -8.18 2.55 2.26
N ALA A 234 -8.80 3.22 1.30
CA ALA A 234 -8.84 4.68 1.22
C ALA A 234 -9.53 5.28 2.45
N GLU A 235 -10.62 4.67 2.91
CA GLU A 235 -11.32 5.05 4.13
C GLU A 235 -10.44 4.95 5.36
N ALA A 236 -9.71 3.83 5.53
CA ALA A 236 -8.77 3.66 6.65
C ALA A 236 -7.66 4.72 6.63
N ILE A 237 -7.12 5.03 5.45
CA ILE A 237 -6.08 6.04 5.28
C ILE A 237 -6.64 7.43 5.60
N ALA A 238 -7.82 7.77 5.10
CA ALA A 238 -8.46 9.07 5.37
C ALA A 238 -8.67 9.28 6.87
N LEU A 239 -9.27 8.30 7.56
CA LEU A 239 -9.52 8.35 9.00
C LEU A 239 -8.24 8.53 9.81
N ALA A 240 -7.19 7.76 9.49
CA ALA A 240 -5.92 7.85 10.20
C ALA A 240 -5.25 9.22 10.10
N GLY A 241 -5.52 9.98 9.05
CA GLY A 241 -5.03 11.36 8.93
C GLY A 241 -5.84 12.39 9.70
N LEU A 242 -7.04 12.04 10.19
CA LEU A 242 -8.01 12.98 10.72
C LEU A 242 -8.29 12.80 12.22
N ILE A 243 -8.23 11.57 12.74
CA ILE A 243 -8.62 11.25 14.11
C ILE A 243 -7.51 11.65 15.09
N PRO A 244 -7.81 12.34 16.22
CA PRO A 244 -6.82 12.71 17.23
C PRO A 244 -6.32 11.50 18.03
N GLY A 245 -5.18 11.66 18.71
CA GLY A 245 -4.68 10.73 19.73
C GLY A 245 -4.09 9.41 19.19
N ILE A 246 -3.65 9.40 17.93
CA ILE A 246 -3.02 8.23 17.28
C ILE A 246 -1.65 8.53 16.66
N ASP A 247 -1.04 9.65 17.03
CA ASP A 247 0.30 10.00 16.55
C ASP A 247 1.34 8.99 17.03
N GLY A 248 2.29 8.65 16.15
CA GLY A 248 3.30 7.62 16.38
C GLY A 248 2.80 6.18 16.16
N GLU A 249 1.52 5.98 15.86
CA GLU A 249 0.94 4.65 15.75
C GLU A 249 1.09 4.05 14.34
N VAL A 250 1.09 2.72 14.30
CA VAL A 250 1.12 1.91 13.08
C VAL A 250 -0.15 1.07 13.03
N PHE A 251 -0.76 0.95 11.84
CA PHE A 251 -1.99 0.18 11.64
C PHE A 251 -1.92 -0.73 10.42
N ASN A 252 -2.30 -1.99 10.61
CA ASN A 252 -2.54 -2.93 9.53
C ASN A 252 -3.90 -2.67 8.86
N VAL A 253 -3.90 -2.57 7.54
CA VAL A 253 -5.13 -2.29 6.77
C VAL A 253 -5.48 -3.48 5.90
N MET A 254 -6.60 -4.13 6.21
CA MET A 254 -7.16 -5.22 5.43
C MET A 254 -8.63 -5.42 5.73
N ASP A 255 -9.33 -6.11 4.83
CA ASP A 255 -10.73 -6.46 5.00
C ASP A 255 -10.93 -7.52 6.11
N ASP A 256 -12.15 -7.65 6.62
CA ASP A 256 -12.47 -8.58 7.71
C ASP A 256 -12.49 -10.03 7.25
N ASP A 257 -13.20 -10.31 6.15
CA ASP A 257 -13.40 -11.65 5.63
C ASP A 257 -12.36 -11.98 4.55
N LEU A 258 -11.22 -12.52 4.98
CA LEU A 258 -10.14 -12.85 4.07
C LEU A 258 -10.36 -14.21 3.40
N PRO A 259 -10.50 -14.28 2.06
CA PRO A 259 -10.61 -15.55 1.36
C PRO A 259 -9.30 -16.32 1.41
N THR A 260 -9.38 -17.65 1.34
CA THR A 260 -8.18 -18.45 1.09
C THR A 260 -7.72 -18.27 -0.36
N SER A 261 -6.44 -18.48 -0.61
CA SER A 261 -5.88 -18.42 -1.96
C SER A 261 -6.58 -19.40 -2.92
N ARG A 262 -6.97 -20.59 -2.42
CA ARG A 262 -7.72 -21.60 -3.18
C ARG A 262 -9.11 -21.11 -3.54
N ASP A 263 -9.83 -20.53 -2.58
CA ASP A 263 -11.19 -20.04 -2.80
C ASP A 263 -11.20 -18.86 -3.77
N PHE A 264 -10.25 -17.92 -3.58
CA PHE A 264 -10.10 -16.82 -4.51
C PHE A 264 -9.80 -17.29 -5.94
N LEU A 265 -8.87 -18.23 -6.12
CA LEU A 265 -8.55 -18.75 -7.46
C LEU A 265 -9.74 -19.46 -8.10
N ARG A 266 -10.51 -20.22 -7.31
CA ARG A 266 -11.74 -20.87 -7.77
C ARG A 266 -12.78 -19.82 -8.22
N LEU A 267 -13.00 -18.79 -7.42
CA LEU A 267 -13.93 -17.69 -7.74
C LEU A 267 -13.46 -16.92 -8.97
N TYR A 268 -12.16 -16.61 -9.08
CA TYR A 268 -11.61 -15.93 -10.24
C TYR A 268 -11.84 -16.74 -11.53
N LYS A 269 -11.53 -18.03 -11.51
CA LYS A 269 -11.76 -18.91 -12.67
C LYS A 269 -13.23 -18.98 -13.08
N ARG A 270 -14.13 -18.99 -12.09
CA ARG A 270 -15.58 -19.04 -12.35
C ARG A 270 -16.12 -17.73 -12.92
N ASN A 271 -15.61 -16.60 -12.44
CA ASN A 271 -16.22 -15.29 -12.71
C ASN A 271 -15.47 -14.47 -13.77
N VAL A 272 -14.21 -14.76 -14.06
CA VAL A 272 -13.40 -13.97 -15.00
C VAL A 272 -12.98 -14.82 -16.19
N LYS A 273 -12.09 -15.81 -15.98
CA LYS A 273 -11.49 -16.56 -17.07
C LYS A 273 -11.00 -17.92 -16.61
N GLN A 274 -11.34 -18.95 -17.39
CA GLN A 274 -10.80 -20.30 -17.20
C GLN A 274 -9.37 -20.38 -17.74
N PHE A 275 -8.48 -20.98 -16.95
CA PHE A 275 -7.10 -21.27 -17.36
C PHE A 275 -6.55 -22.47 -16.61
N ARG A 276 -5.51 -23.09 -17.15
CA ARG A 276 -4.85 -24.24 -16.53
C ARG A 276 -4.04 -23.79 -15.32
N SER A 277 -4.26 -24.41 -14.18
CA SER A 277 -3.46 -24.15 -12.97
C SER A 277 -3.12 -25.45 -12.28
N PHE A 278 -1.87 -25.52 -11.78
CA PHE A 278 -1.36 -26.67 -11.04
C PHE A 278 -1.09 -26.25 -9.59
N PRO A 279 -1.69 -26.95 -8.62
CA PRO A 279 -1.37 -26.74 -7.22
C PRO A 279 0.03 -27.29 -6.92
N LEU A 280 0.89 -26.46 -6.35
CA LEU A 280 2.22 -26.88 -5.94
C LEU A 280 2.24 -27.05 -4.41
N PRO A 281 2.56 -28.27 -3.89
CA PRO A 281 2.68 -28.49 -2.46
C PRO A 281 3.71 -27.53 -1.82
N ARG A 282 3.44 -27.12 -0.58
CA ARG A 282 4.28 -26.13 0.12
C ARG A 282 5.72 -26.60 0.30
N SER A 283 5.92 -27.87 0.65
CA SER A 283 7.26 -28.46 0.78
C SER A 283 8.03 -28.39 -0.53
N VAL A 284 7.36 -28.72 -1.64
CA VAL A 284 7.96 -28.68 -2.98
C VAL A 284 8.31 -27.24 -3.36
N SER A 285 7.38 -26.29 -3.19
CA SER A 285 7.65 -24.88 -3.51
C SER A 285 8.77 -24.27 -2.65
N TYR A 286 8.87 -24.66 -1.37
CA TYR A 286 9.95 -24.23 -0.50
C TYR A 286 11.31 -24.76 -0.96
N VAL A 287 11.38 -26.09 -1.28
CA VAL A 287 12.61 -26.71 -1.78
C VAL A 287 13.03 -26.08 -3.12
N LEU A 288 12.09 -25.82 -4.03
CA LEU A 288 12.40 -25.15 -5.29
C LEU A 288 12.95 -23.73 -5.07
N CYS A 289 12.39 -22.97 -4.13
CA CYS A 289 12.93 -21.65 -3.75
C CYS A 289 14.35 -21.77 -3.15
N TYR A 290 14.60 -22.79 -2.33
CA TYR A 290 15.94 -23.05 -1.77
C TYR A 290 16.96 -23.42 -2.86
N LEU A 291 16.58 -24.29 -3.79
CA LEU A 291 17.47 -24.69 -4.90
C LEU A 291 17.75 -23.50 -5.83
N TRP A 292 16.75 -22.67 -6.11
CA TRP A 292 16.94 -21.45 -6.89
C TRP A 292 17.87 -20.45 -6.19
N GLU A 293 17.68 -20.24 -4.89
CA GLU A 293 18.54 -19.38 -4.08
C GLU A 293 20.01 -19.84 -4.17
N ARG A 294 20.26 -21.15 -3.98
CA ARG A 294 21.61 -21.72 -4.10
C ARG A 294 22.19 -21.58 -5.50
N TYR A 295 21.37 -21.76 -6.52
CA TYR A 295 21.80 -21.61 -7.91
C TYR A 295 22.10 -20.14 -8.26
N ALA A 296 21.28 -19.20 -7.80
CA ALA A 296 21.52 -17.77 -7.95
C ALA A 296 22.82 -17.32 -7.26
N ASP A 297 23.07 -17.82 -6.03
CA ASP A 297 24.32 -17.57 -5.31
C ASP A 297 25.54 -18.12 -6.06
N TRP A 298 25.44 -19.34 -6.60
CA TRP A 298 26.49 -19.95 -7.41
C TRP A 298 26.77 -19.16 -8.70
N SER A 299 25.74 -18.56 -9.30
CA SER A 299 25.86 -17.73 -10.51
C SER A 299 26.61 -16.40 -10.31
N LYS A 300 27.04 -16.08 -9.07
CA LYS A 300 27.75 -14.85 -8.71
C LYS A 300 27.04 -13.56 -9.20
N GLY A 301 25.72 -13.54 -9.10
CA GLY A 301 24.89 -12.37 -9.44
C GLY A 301 24.43 -12.30 -10.90
N GLN A 302 24.77 -13.28 -11.74
CA GLN A 302 24.28 -13.34 -13.13
C GLN A 302 22.77 -13.64 -13.19
N LEU A 303 22.25 -14.36 -12.18
CA LEU A 303 20.82 -14.66 -12.07
C LEU A 303 20.19 -13.88 -10.92
N PRO A 304 19.01 -13.28 -11.15
CA PRO A 304 18.31 -12.55 -10.10
C PRO A 304 17.83 -13.53 -9.03
N ASN A 305 18.09 -13.21 -7.75
CA ASN A 305 17.58 -13.98 -6.60
C ASN A 305 16.10 -13.65 -6.34
N SER A 306 15.28 -13.79 -7.39
CA SER A 306 13.84 -13.43 -7.37
C SER A 306 12.97 -14.44 -6.64
N PHE A 307 13.45 -15.69 -6.51
CA PHE A 307 12.78 -16.78 -5.80
C PHE A 307 13.71 -17.30 -4.71
N ASN A 308 13.51 -16.82 -3.48
CA ASN A 308 14.28 -17.20 -2.32
C ASN A 308 13.37 -17.56 -1.15
N ARG A 309 13.93 -18.17 -0.10
CA ARG A 309 13.18 -18.58 1.09
C ARG A 309 12.55 -17.40 1.83
N ARG A 310 13.20 -16.22 1.85
CA ARG A 310 12.64 -15.01 2.50
C ARG A 310 11.35 -14.57 1.79
N LYS A 311 11.36 -14.52 0.46
CA LYS A 311 10.18 -14.23 -0.36
C LYS A 311 9.09 -15.28 -0.19
N TRP A 312 9.48 -16.57 -0.18
CA TRP A 312 8.55 -17.65 0.09
C TRP A 312 7.84 -17.48 1.43
N HIS A 313 8.57 -17.18 2.51
CA HIS A 313 7.99 -16.91 3.83
C HIS A 313 7.05 -15.71 3.81
N SER A 314 7.37 -14.65 3.07
CA SER A 314 6.55 -13.46 2.98
C SER A 314 5.21 -13.68 2.25
N PHE A 315 5.20 -14.54 1.22
CA PHE A 315 4.05 -14.69 0.33
C PHE A 315 3.22 -15.94 0.61
N TRP A 316 3.85 -17.08 0.93
CA TRP A 316 3.19 -18.39 0.93
C TRP A 316 3.26 -19.16 2.26
N LYS A 317 3.97 -18.66 3.26
CA LYS A 317 3.89 -19.19 4.62
C LYS A 317 2.48 -19.01 5.17
N LYS A 318 1.96 -20.02 5.88
CA LYS A 318 0.64 -19.94 6.52
C LYS A 318 0.67 -18.88 7.62
N THR A 319 -0.12 -17.82 7.44
CA THR A 319 -0.19 -16.68 8.34
C THR A 319 -1.65 -16.29 8.52
N ASN A 320 -2.07 -16.00 9.74
CA ASN A 320 -3.30 -15.30 10.03
C ASN A 320 -3.00 -13.81 10.20
N TYR A 321 -4.00 -12.99 10.01
CA TYR A 321 -3.86 -11.53 10.03
C TYR A 321 -4.93 -10.92 10.92
N THR A 322 -4.66 -9.73 11.47
CA THR A 322 -5.63 -8.96 12.24
C THR A 322 -5.58 -7.47 11.92
N ASN A 323 -6.75 -6.83 11.89
CA ASN A 323 -6.95 -5.40 11.78
C ASN A 323 -7.60 -4.83 13.07
N ALA A 324 -7.54 -5.59 14.16
CA ALA A 324 -8.21 -5.23 15.42
C ALA A 324 -7.76 -3.87 15.94
N LYS A 325 -6.47 -3.55 15.86
CA LYS A 325 -5.92 -2.26 16.27
C LYS A 325 -6.53 -1.10 15.48
N LEU A 326 -6.64 -1.24 14.16
CA LEU A 326 -7.29 -0.25 13.30
C LEU A 326 -8.74 0.01 13.72
N LYS A 327 -9.50 -1.05 14.00
CA LYS A 327 -10.89 -0.93 14.44
C LYS A 327 -11.01 -0.24 15.80
N THR A 328 -10.21 -0.65 16.78
CA THR A 328 -10.33 -0.16 18.15
C THR A 328 -9.80 1.25 18.34
N ARG A 329 -8.72 1.61 17.66
CA ARG A 329 -8.05 2.91 17.83
C ARG A 329 -8.54 3.98 16.85
N VAL A 330 -8.88 3.59 15.63
CA VAL A 330 -9.30 4.51 14.54
C VAL A 330 -10.83 4.49 14.37
N GLY A 331 -11.53 3.51 14.94
CA GLY A 331 -12.97 3.35 14.72
C GLY A 331 -13.33 2.95 13.28
N TRP A 332 -12.36 2.42 12.54
CA TRP A 332 -12.58 1.99 11.16
C TRP A 332 -13.52 0.77 11.10
N THR A 333 -14.42 0.79 10.15
CA THR A 333 -15.29 -0.34 9.82
C THR A 333 -15.23 -0.61 8.33
N GLN A 334 -15.32 -1.88 7.95
CA GLN A 334 -15.35 -2.28 6.55
C GLN A 334 -16.67 -1.83 5.91
N ARG A 335 -16.63 -0.83 5.03
CA ARG A 335 -17.82 -0.27 4.38
C ARG A 335 -18.35 -1.16 3.26
N VAL A 336 -17.43 -1.70 2.44
CA VAL A 336 -17.78 -2.60 1.34
C VAL A 336 -17.47 -4.03 1.77
N PRO A 337 -18.49 -4.89 1.93
CA PRO A 337 -18.29 -6.30 2.30
C PRO A 337 -17.42 -7.03 1.28
N THR A 338 -16.58 -7.97 1.73
CA THR A 338 -15.62 -8.70 0.86
C THR A 338 -16.28 -9.37 -0.34
N ARG A 339 -17.49 -9.91 -0.16
CA ARG A 339 -18.25 -10.54 -1.26
C ARG A 339 -18.56 -9.54 -2.38
N GLU A 340 -19.03 -8.36 -2.02
CA GLU A 340 -19.35 -7.29 -2.97
C GLU A 340 -18.07 -6.73 -3.61
N ALA A 341 -17.03 -6.51 -2.82
CA ALA A 341 -15.72 -6.06 -3.29
C ALA A 341 -15.12 -7.00 -4.34
N LEU A 342 -15.18 -8.31 -4.11
CA LEU A 342 -14.75 -9.33 -5.06
C LEU A 342 -15.61 -9.34 -6.33
N GLN A 343 -16.92 -9.16 -6.21
CA GLN A 343 -17.80 -9.06 -7.36
C GLN A 343 -17.42 -7.88 -8.26
N ARG A 344 -17.29 -6.68 -7.69
CA ARG A 344 -16.87 -5.46 -8.40
C ARG A 344 -15.49 -5.65 -9.07
N TYR A 345 -14.57 -6.31 -8.39
CA TYR A 345 -13.26 -6.63 -8.94
C TYR A 345 -13.34 -7.58 -10.13
N PHE A 346 -14.13 -8.68 -10.05
CA PHE A 346 -14.28 -9.64 -11.14
C PHE A 346 -14.99 -9.03 -12.35
N GLU A 347 -15.97 -8.16 -12.13
CA GLU A 347 -16.64 -7.41 -13.20
C GLU A 347 -15.64 -6.50 -13.95
N ALA A 348 -14.78 -5.80 -13.22
CA ALA A 348 -13.74 -4.98 -13.81
C ALA A 348 -12.69 -5.81 -14.57
N CYS A 349 -12.31 -6.98 -14.06
CA CYS A 349 -11.41 -7.91 -14.75
C CYS A 349 -11.99 -8.37 -16.09
N ARG A 350 -13.27 -8.75 -16.14
CA ARG A 350 -13.96 -9.14 -17.38
C ARG A 350 -14.01 -8.01 -18.40
N ALA A 351 -14.33 -6.79 -17.94
CA ALA A 351 -14.37 -5.61 -18.81
C ALA A 351 -12.98 -5.26 -19.36
N GLY A 352 -11.90 -5.51 -18.61
CA GLY A 352 -10.52 -5.32 -19.05
C GLY A 352 -10.06 -6.38 -20.07
N GLU A 353 -10.46 -7.64 -19.91
CA GLU A 353 -10.16 -8.71 -20.88
C GLU A 353 -10.87 -8.54 -22.20
N ASN A 354 -12.08 -7.97 -22.21
CA ASN A 354 -12.83 -7.69 -23.43
C ASN A 354 -12.27 -6.52 -24.25
N ARG A 355 -11.30 -5.76 -23.71
CA ARG A 355 -10.64 -4.63 -24.37
C ARG A 355 -9.20 -4.95 -24.82
N ALA A 356 -8.66 -6.09 -24.43
CA ALA A 356 -7.32 -6.58 -24.78
C ALA A 356 -7.39 -7.64 -25.89
#